data_eeae3171b0d5f7e622df59a5c289a0bb
#
_entry.id   eeae3171b0d5f7e622df59a5c289a0bb
#
_cell.length_a   1.000
_cell.length_b   1.000
_cell.length_c   1.000
_cell.angle_alpha   90.00
_cell.angle_beta   90.00
_cell.angle_gamma   90.00
#
_symmetry.space_group_name_H-M   'P 1'
#
loop_
_entity.id
_entity.type
_entity.pdbx_description
1 polymer ?
#
loop_
_entity_poly.entity_id
_entity_poly.type
_entity_poly.pdbx_seq_one_letter_code
_entity_poly.pdbx_strand_id
1 'polypeptide(L)'
;PSIASVARLVLTSRIASADTAWQVEADGGEISRPRPAAHATGTTVEVHDLFYNTPARRRFLRTERTEFGHIEKWLRRLALSRPGVAFTLTHNRRTVLKLRAAQDSEQQLARLARLCGDAFADQAMHLEHETEGIALQGWIALPTYNRSQPDQQYWFVNGRSISDRTLAHAARHAYRDVLFHGRFPAYVLNLAMDPAGVDANAHPAKHEVRFRDGRRVHGIVSQTLEAALRDTRPGGHAPAPASIVRYPEATQRPMPLQGAERGGPSNVREALAGYGALSGASAALQVDAEPGEVPPLGFAIAQLAGVYILAENSDGLIVVDMHAAHERITYERLKKSFDDRSVVRQPLLVPVTLAVAESEADLVEQSSRELGAFGLSVDRTG
;
A
#
# COMPACT_ATOMS: atom_id res chain seq x y z
N PRO A 1 -3.66 -34.74 5.89
CA PRO A 1 -3.98 -35.74 4.87
C PRO A 1 -3.63 -35.28 3.45
N SER A 2 -4.00 -34.07 3.00
CA SER A 2 -3.79 -33.60 1.61
C SER A 2 -2.33 -33.45 1.18
N ILE A 3 -1.42 -33.09 2.09
CA ILE A 3 0.04 -33.08 1.80
C ILE A 3 0.57 -34.52 1.81
N ALA A 4 0.15 -35.30 2.80
CA ALA A 4 0.60 -36.70 2.95
C ALA A 4 0.22 -37.59 1.76
N SER A 5 -0.87 -37.29 1.05
CA SER A 5 -1.28 -38.06 -0.15
C SER A 5 -0.36 -37.86 -1.37
N VAL A 6 0.48 -36.82 -1.37
CA VAL A 6 1.34 -36.47 -2.52
C VAL A 6 2.83 -36.28 -2.15
N ALA A 7 3.18 -36.63 -0.93
CA ALA A 7 4.54 -36.47 -0.41
C ALA A 7 4.83 -37.54 0.64
N ARG A 8 6.10 -37.69 1.01
CA ARG A 8 6.51 -38.38 2.21
C ARG A 8 6.51 -37.38 3.35
N LEU A 9 5.72 -37.66 4.40
CA LEU A 9 5.53 -36.76 5.51
C LEU A 9 5.90 -37.46 6.82
N VAL A 10 6.67 -36.76 7.66
CA VAL A 10 6.93 -37.18 9.04
C VAL A 10 6.41 -36.09 9.97
N LEU A 11 5.58 -36.46 10.91
CA LEU A 11 5.05 -35.57 11.95
C LEU A 11 5.50 -36.11 13.31
N THR A 12 6.25 -35.28 14.04
CA THR A 12 6.70 -35.58 15.40
C THR A 12 6.19 -34.50 16.34
N SER A 13 5.53 -34.89 17.43
CA SER A 13 4.94 -33.93 18.35
C SER A 13 5.09 -34.39 19.80
N ARG A 14 5.36 -33.43 20.72
CA ARG A 14 5.34 -33.57 22.14
C ARG A 14 4.63 -32.41 22.82
N ILE A 15 3.63 -32.68 23.63
CA ILE A 15 3.00 -31.67 24.48
C ILE A 15 3.85 -31.47 25.75
N ALA A 16 3.71 -30.30 26.39
CA ALA A 16 4.52 -29.95 27.58
C ALA A 16 4.35 -30.88 28.75
N SER A 17 3.15 -31.48 28.90
CA SER A 17 2.80 -32.40 30.00
C SER A 17 3.19 -33.86 29.75
N ALA A 18 3.78 -34.19 28.58
CA ALA A 18 4.15 -35.58 28.26
C ALA A 18 5.66 -35.76 28.26
N ASP A 19 6.13 -36.87 28.80
CA ASP A 19 7.55 -37.24 28.80
C ASP A 19 8.00 -37.79 27.46
N THR A 20 7.08 -38.36 26.68
CA THR A 20 7.36 -39.01 25.40
C THR A 20 6.73 -38.26 24.25
N ALA A 21 7.50 -38.05 23.19
CA ALA A 21 7.00 -37.57 21.89
C ALA A 21 6.43 -38.76 21.09
N TRP A 22 5.53 -38.42 20.16
CA TRP A 22 4.96 -39.38 19.22
C TRP A 22 5.26 -39.00 17.80
N GLN A 23 5.59 -39.94 16.97
CA GLN A 23 5.89 -39.76 15.54
C GLN A 23 4.92 -40.61 14.71
N VAL A 24 4.44 -40.00 13.63
CA VAL A 24 3.63 -40.62 12.57
C VAL A 24 4.28 -40.34 11.24
N GLU A 25 4.41 -41.36 10.41
CA GLU A 25 4.91 -41.27 9.04
C GLU A 25 3.77 -41.51 8.06
N ALA A 26 3.82 -40.83 6.93
CA ALA A 26 2.88 -41.04 5.83
C ALA A 26 3.65 -41.08 4.51
N ASP A 27 3.31 -42.03 3.65
CA ASP A 27 3.91 -42.21 2.32
C ASP A 27 2.78 -42.40 1.29
N GLY A 28 2.58 -41.40 0.43
CA GLY A 28 1.56 -41.47 -0.63
C GLY A 28 0.12 -41.64 -0.17
N GLY A 29 -0.17 -41.32 1.10
CA GLY A 29 -1.50 -41.46 1.70
C GLY A 29 -1.61 -42.64 2.68
N GLU A 30 -0.70 -43.59 2.69
CA GLU A 30 -0.61 -44.62 3.72
C GLU A 30 -0.02 -44.03 4.99
N ILE A 31 -0.71 -44.20 6.12
CA ILE A 31 -0.32 -43.60 7.42
C ILE A 31 0.12 -44.72 8.36
N SER A 32 1.32 -44.61 8.92
CA SER A 32 1.86 -45.55 9.90
C SER A 32 1.15 -45.43 11.23
N ARG A 33 1.29 -46.49 12.07
CA ARG A 33 0.89 -46.38 13.47
C ARG A 33 1.82 -45.41 14.20
N PRO A 34 1.29 -44.63 15.17
CA PRO A 34 2.12 -43.79 16.03
C PRO A 34 3.19 -44.61 16.77
N ARG A 35 4.42 -44.06 16.77
CA ARG A 35 5.55 -44.67 17.52
C ARG A 35 6.17 -43.65 18.48
N PRO A 36 6.73 -44.09 19.62
CA PRO A 36 7.49 -43.21 20.49
C PRO A 36 8.70 -42.61 19.76
N ALA A 37 9.00 -41.35 20.07
CA ALA A 37 10.14 -40.62 19.51
C ALA A 37 10.74 -39.66 20.54
N ALA A 38 11.95 -39.18 20.29
CA ALA A 38 12.58 -38.10 21.05
C ALA A 38 12.33 -36.77 20.36
N HIS A 39 11.72 -35.81 21.06
CA HIS A 39 11.46 -34.47 20.54
C HIS A 39 11.34 -33.45 21.67
N ALA A 40 11.76 -32.21 21.46
CA ALA A 40 11.46 -31.11 22.38
C ALA A 40 9.95 -30.85 22.41
N THR A 41 9.45 -30.10 23.40
CA THR A 41 8.06 -29.65 23.40
C THR A 41 7.76 -28.84 22.15
N GLY A 42 6.72 -29.26 21.41
CA GLY A 42 6.35 -28.66 20.13
C GLY A 42 6.03 -29.69 19.06
N THR A 43 5.94 -29.25 17.81
CA THR A 43 5.62 -30.11 16.66
C THR A 43 6.57 -29.83 15.52
N THR A 44 7.15 -30.88 14.94
CA THR A 44 7.90 -30.83 13.68
C THR A 44 7.12 -31.56 12.60
N VAL A 45 6.98 -30.92 11.46
CA VAL A 45 6.40 -31.50 10.24
C VAL A 45 7.47 -31.47 9.16
N GLU A 46 7.88 -32.64 8.71
CA GLU A 46 8.83 -32.79 7.63
C GLU A 46 8.11 -33.28 6.37
N VAL A 47 8.35 -32.62 5.25
CA VAL A 47 7.77 -32.99 3.96
C VAL A 47 8.90 -33.24 2.97
N HIS A 48 8.96 -34.45 2.47
CA HIS A 48 9.99 -34.89 1.52
C HIS A 48 9.33 -35.30 0.20
N ASP A 49 10.06 -35.19 -0.89
CA ASP A 49 9.71 -35.69 -2.22
C ASP A 49 8.31 -35.24 -2.69
N LEU A 50 7.99 -33.95 -2.52
CA LEU A 50 6.69 -33.39 -2.92
C LEU A 50 6.36 -33.75 -4.37
N PHE A 51 5.16 -34.29 -4.59
CA PHE A 51 4.63 -34.75 -5.88
C PHE A 51 5.39 -35.93 -6.52
N TYR A 52 6.09 -36.76 -5.73
CA TYR A 52 6.82 -37.91 -6.26
C TYR A 52 5.88 -38.93 -6.96
N ASN A 53 4.67 -39.11 -6.44
CA ASN A 53 3.64 -39.99 -6.97
C ASN A 53 2.63 -39.33 -7.94
N THR A 54 2.82 -38.05 -8.23
CA THR A 54 1.97 -37.26 -9.13
C THR A 54 2.80 -36.51 -10.17
N PRO A 55 3.34 -37.20 -11.20
CA PRO A 55 4.29 -36.62 -12.17
C PRO A 55 3.73 -35.39 -12.90
N ALA A 56 2.44 -35.36 -13.19
CA ALA A 56 1.77 -34.22 -13.80
C ALA A 56 1.89 -32.97 -12.94
N ARG A 57 1.64 -33.08 -11.63
CA ARG A 57 1.81 -31.95 -10.68
C ARG A 57 3.26 -31.55 -10.49
N ARG A 58 4.19 -32.53 -10.47
CA ARG A 58 5.63 -32.27 -10.34
C ARG A 58 6.15 -31.38 -11.47
N ARG A 59 5.62 -31.50 -12.68
CA ARG A 59 6.00 -30.66 -13.84
C ARG A 59 5.62 -29.19 -13.69
N PHE A 60 4.70 -28.86 -12.79
CA PHE A 60 4.31 -27.47 -12.51
C PHE A 60 5.24 -26.79 -11.49
N LEU A 61 6.07 -27.53 -10.78
CA LEU A 61 7.10 -26.95 -9.91
C LEU A 61 8.06 -26.13 -10.76
N ARG A 62 8.32 -24.92 -10.31
CA ARG A 62 9.27 -24.00 -10.94
C ARG A 62 10.68 -24.22 -10.39
N THR A 63 11.57 -23.30 -10.70
CA THR A 63 12.93 -23.32 -10.13
C THR A 63 12.86 -23.11 -8.60
N GLU A 64 13.85 -23.67 -7.88
CA GLU A 64 13.96 -23.51 -6.42
C GLU A 64 13.83 -22.06 -5.98
N ARG A 65 14.47 -21.14 -6.69
CA ARG A 65 14.39 -19.69 -6.43
C ARG A 65 12.95 -19.14 -6.53
N THR A 66 12.19 -19.60 -7.52
CA THR A 66 10.81 -19.17 -7.72
C THR A 66 9.91 -19.72 -6.62
N GLU A 67 10.04 -21.03 -6.31
CA GLU A 67 9.27 -21.67 -5.24
C GLU A 67 9.58 -21.05 -3.88
N PHE A 68 10.86 -20.79 -3.60
CA PHE A 68 11.26 -20.13 -2.38
C PHE A 68 10.65 -18.71 -2.28
N GLY A 69 10.62 -17.96 -3.38
CA GLY A 69 9.95 -16.65 -3.42
C GLY A 69 8.45 -16.73 -3.10
N HIS A 70 7.75 -17.80 -3.49
CA HIS A 70 6.37 -18.06 -3.09
C HIS A 70 6.26 -18.36 -1.60
N ILE A 71 7.15 -19.17 -1.03
CA ILE A 71 7.19 -19.48 0.40
C ILE A 71 7.41 -18.20 1.21
N GLU A 72 8.37 -17.37 0.80
CA GLU A 72 8.66 -16.10 1.47
C GLU A 72 7.45 -15.16 1.46
N LYS A 73 6.77 -15.01 0.32
CA LYS A 73 5.54 -14.19 0.21
C LYS A 73 4.43 -14.71 1.15
N TRP A 74 4.26 -16.02 1.23
CA TRP A 74 3.28 -16.64 2.12
C TRP A 74 3.63 -16.42 3.58
N LEU A 75 4.89 -16.65 3.95
CA LEU A 75 5.35 -16.44 5.33
C LEU A 75 5.19 -14.96 5.74
N ARG A 76 5.48 -14.03 4.83
CA ARG A 76 5.27 -12.59 5.06
C ARG A 76 3.82 -12.30 5.40
N ARG A 77 2.85 -12.83 4.65
CA ARG A 77 1.43 -12.68 4.92
C ARG A 77 1.02 -13.28 6.27
N LEU A 78 1.50 -14.49 6.58
CA LEU A 78 1.25 -15.12 7.89
C LEU A 78 1.84 -14.29 9.02
N ALA A 79 3.04 -13.78 8.87
CA ALA A 79 3.71 -12.98 9.87
C ALA A 79 3.01 -11.63 10.11
N LEU A 80 2.41 -11.02 9.08
CA LEU A 80 1.59 -9.83 9.18
C LEU A 80 0.24 -10.10 9.87
N SER A 81 -0.38 -11.27 9.61
CA SER A 81 -1.66 -11.63 10.23
C SER A 81 -1.55 -12.08 11.68
N ARG A 82 -0.36 -12.42 12.16
CA ARG A 82 -0.10 -12.96 13.50
C ARG A 82 1.08 -12.25 14.16
N PRO A 83 0.93 -10.98 14.55
CA PRO A 83 2.03 -10.21 15.14
C PRO A 83 2.56 -10.82 16.43
N GLY A 84 1.69 -11.43 17.27
CA GLY A 84 2.07 -12.07 18.51
C GLY A 84 2.82 -13.41 18.38
N VAL A 85 3.10 -13.87 17.14
CA VAL A 85 3.84 -15.12 16.89
C VAL A 85 5.23 -14.81 16.32
N ALA A 86 6.26 -15.45 16.87
CA ALA A 86 7.62 -15.37 16.30
C ALA A 86 7.72 -16.28 15.07
N PHE A 87 8.45 -15.81 14.04
CA PHE A 87 8.69 -16.58 12.82
C PHE A 87 10.18 -16.60 12.49
N THR A 88 10.66 -17.76 12.04
CA THR A 88 12.00 -17.89 11.46
C THR A 88 11.89 -18.65 10.15
N LEU A 89 12.45 -18.09 9.07
CA LEU A 89 12.59 -18.74 7.77
C LEU A 89 14.06 -19.01 7.49
N THR A 90 14.38 -20.26 7.22
CA THR A 90 15.72 -20.68 6.85
C THR A 90 15.67 -21.32 5.46
N HIS A 91 16.60 -20.98 4.59
CA HIS A 91 16.77 -21.56 3.28
C HIS A 91 18.24 -21.97 3.08
N ASN A 92 18.46 -23.23 2.72
CA ASN A 92 19.82 -23.79 2.54
C ASN A 92 20.75 -23.48 3.73
N ARG A 93 20.26 -23.72 4.96
CA ARG A 93 20.97 -23.48 6.24
C ARG A 93 21.25 -22.00 6.56
N ARG A 94 20.77 -21.05 5.76
CA ARG A 94 20.89 -19.61 6.03
C ARG A 94 19.56 -19.07 6.51
N THR A 95 19.57 -18.34 7.62
CA THR A 95 18.39 -17.63 8.08
C THR A 95 18.11 -16.45 7.17
N VAL A 96 16.97 -16.47 6.49
CA VAL A 96 16.51 -15.41 5.57
C VAL A 96 15.64 -14.38 6.31
N LEU A 97 14.78 -14.87 7.21
CA LEU A 97 13.90 -14.01 7.98
C LEU A 97 13.87 -14.49 9.44
N LYS A 98 13.97 -13.54 10.39
CA LYS A 98 13.80 -13.80 11.81
C LYS A 98 12.99 -12.67 12.43
N LEU A 99 11.80 -13.00 12.90
CA LEU A 99 10.84 -12.06 13.49
C LEU A 99 10.53 -12.52 14.93
N ARG A 100 10.57 -11.57 15.85
CA ARG A 100 10.12 -11.78 17.23
C ARG A 100 8.60 -11.60 17.29
N ALA A 101 7.97 -12.18 18.31
CA ALA A 101 6.61 -11.85 18.66
C ALA A 101 6.53 -10.38 19.06
N ALA A 102 5.50 -9.68 18.62
CA ALA A 102 5.24 -8.28 18.94
C ALA A 102 4.06 -8.21 19.91
N GLN A 103 4.26 -7.59 21.07
CA GLN A 103 3.26 -7.48 22.15
C GLN A 103 2.63 -6.09 22.23
N ASP A 104 3.30 -5.08 21.70
CA ASP A 104 2.89 -3.67 21.70
C ASP A 104 3.01 -3.04 20.30
N SER A 105 2.50 -1.83 20.15
CA SER A 105 2.49 -1.10 18.88
C SER A 105 3.88 -0.78 18.36
N GLU A 106 4.85 -0.49 19.23
CA GLU A 106 6.23 -0.20 18.83
C GLU A 106 6.90 -1.44 18.22
N GLN A 107 6.75 -2.60 18.87
CA GLN A 107 7.24 -3.88 18.35
C GLN A 107 6.53 -4.28 17.06
N GLN A 108 5.23 -3.98 16.93
CA GLN A 108 4.50 -4.19 15.69
C GLN A 108 5.05 -3.32 14.56
N LEU A 109 5.33 -2.04 14.82
CA LEU A 109 5.92 -1.13 13.84
C LEU A 109 7.32 -1.58 13.41
N ALA A 110 8.17 -1.98 14.36
CA ALA A 110 9.48 -2.55 14.07
C ALA A 110 9.40 -3.83 13.23
N ARG A 111 8.37 -4.64 13.45
CA ARG A 111 8.08 -5.83 12.65
C ARG A 111 7.60 -5.48 11.24
N LEU A 112 6.78 -4.45 11.10
CA LEU A 112 6.35 -3.93 9.80
C LEU A 112 7.53 -3.40 8.98
N ALA A 113 8.47 -2.68 9.60
CA ALA A 113 9.71 -2.24 8.97
C ALA A 113 10.49 -3.42 8.37
N ARG A 114 10.58 -4.53 9.10
CA ARG A 114 11.21 -5.77 8.61
C ARG A 114 10.46 -6.45 7.46
N LEU A 115 9.14 -6.35 7.42
CA LEU A 115 8.29 -7.04 6.44
C LEU A 115 7.96 -6.19 5.22
N CYS A 116 7.72 -4.88 5.41
CA CYS A 116 7.29 -3.95 4.37
C CYS A 116 8.36 -2.93 3.99
N GLY A 117 9.46 -2.85 4.78
CA GLY A 117 10.56 -1.89 4.61
C GLY A 117 10.43 -0.68 5.56
N ASP A 118 11.59 -0.09 5.90
CA ASP A 118 11.66 1.06 6.82
C ASP A 118 10.86 2.25 6.29
N ALA A 119 10.94 2.54 5.00
CA ALA A 119 10.21 3.63 4.36
C ALA A 119 8.67 3.50 4.49
N PHE A 120 8.11 2.28 4.56
CA PHE A 120 6.71 2.08 4.90
C PHE A 120 6.45 2.41 6.37
N ALA A 121 7.29 1.88 7.27
CA ALA A 121 7.11 2.04 8.71
C ALA A 121 7.21 3.51 9.15
N ASP A 122 8.13 4.27 8.56
CA ASP A 122 8.33 5.70 8.82
C ASP A 122 7.13 6.57 8.42
N GLN A 123 6.33 6.08 7.47
CA GLN A 123 5.16 6.77 6.94
C GLN A 123 3.84 6.06 7.32
N ALA A 124 3.90 5.05 8.20
CA ALA A 124 2.73 4.28 8.60
C ALA A 124 2.01 4.94 9.78
N MET A 125 0.69 5.00 9.68
CA MET A 125 -0.21 5.45 10.73
C MET A 125 -1.04 4.27 11.22
N HIS A 126 -1.16 4.11 12.55
CA HIS A 126 -2.04 3.10 13.14
C HIS A 126 -3.50 3.54 13.04
N LEU A 127 -4.34 2.61 12.64
CA LEU A 127 -5.79 2.77 12.55
C LEU A 127 -6.46 1.72 13.41
N GLU A 128 -7.43 2.16 14.22
CA GLU A 128 -8.32 1.29 14.97
C GLU A 128 -9.70 1.93 15.05
N HIS A 129 -10.70 1.27 14.52
CA HIS A 129 -12.08 1.74 14.50
C HIS A 129 -13.03 0.58 14.57
N GLU A 130 -14.03 0.68 15.43
CA GLU A 130 -15.09 -0.31 15.54
C GLU A 130 -16.45 0.38 15.40
N THR A 131 -17.27 -0.16 14.52
CA THR A 131 -18.64 0.31 14.30
C THR A 131 -19.53 -0.84 13.84
N GLU A 132 -20.75 -0.89 14.37
CA GLU A 132 -21.78 -1.84 13.94
C GLU A 132 -21.33 -3.33 13.93
N GLY A 133 -20.46 -3.72 14.87
CA GLY A 133 -19.91 -5.08 14.94
C GLY A 133 -18.86 -5.43 13.88
N ILE A 134 -18.32 -4.42 13.21
CA ILE A 134 -17.18 -4.52 12.32
C ILE A 134 -16.03 -3.71 12.92
N ALA A 135 -14.91 -4.37 13.19
CA ALA A 135 -13.69 -3.71 13.65
C ALA A 135 -12.65 -3.70 12.53
N LEU A 136 -12.16 -2.52 12.19
CA LEU A 136 -11.07 -2.30 11.24
C LEU A 136 -9.85 -1.80 11.99
N GLN A 137 -8.77 -2.56 11.94
CA GLN A 137 -7.52 -2.21 12.62
C GLN A 137 -6.31 -2.51 11.75
N GLY A 138 -5.22 -1.78 11.96
CA GLY A 138 -3.96 -2.02 11.28
C GLY A 138 -3.18 -0.76 10.97
N TRP A 139 -2.45 -0.79 9.89
CA TRP A 139 -1.53 0.25 9.50
C TRP A 139 -1.80 0.70 8.07
N ILE A 140 -1.89 2.00 7.86
CA ILE A 140 -2.02 2.63 6.56
C ILE A 140 -0.86 3.57 6.32
N ALA A 141 -0.34 3.60 5.11
CA ALA A 141 0.69 4.56 4.76
C ALA A 141 0.08 5.93 4.46
N LEU A 142 0.78 6.99 4.87
CA LEU A 142 0.46 8.35 4.45
C LEU A 142 0.53 8.46 2.91
N PRO A 143 -0.22 9.37 2.27
CA PRO A 143 -0.23 9.53 0.81
C PRO A 143 1.15 9.81 0.20
N THR A 144 2.07 10.36 0.97
CA THR A 144 3.48 10.59 0.60
C THR A 144 4.22 9.30 0.30
N TYR A 145 3.85 8.19 0.96
CA TYR A 145 4.35 6.85 0.66
C TYR A 145 3.35 6.09 -0.22
N ASN A 146 3.63 6.00 -1.49
CA ASN A 146 2.80 5.31 -2.46
C ASN A 146 3.64 4.41 -3.38
N ARG A 147 2.98 3.45 -4.02
CA ARG A 147 3.62 2.43 -4.84
C ARG A 147 3.21 2.55 -6.30
N SER A 148 4.10 2.16 -7.22
CA SER A 148 3.77 2.02 -8.65
C SER A 148 2.99 0.73 -8.95
N GLN A 149 2.98 -0.22 -8.02
CA GLN A 149 2.25 -1.49 -8.11
C GLN A 149 1.54 -1.79 -6.78
N PRO A 150 0.44 -2.56 -6.78
CA PRO A 150 -0.33 -2.91 -5.58
C PRO A 150 0.33 -4.07 -4.80
N ASP A 151 1.64 -4.03 -4.58
CA ASP A 151 2.45 -5.08 -3.98
C ASP A 151 2.50 -5.05 -2.45
N GLN A 152 2.07 -3.93 -1.83
CA GLN A 152 2.01 -3.74 -0.39
C GLN A 152 0.57 -3.49 0.10
N GLN A 153 -0.39 -4.20 -0.44
CA GLN A 153 -1.79 -4.15 -0.06
C GLN A 153 -2.18 -5.46 0.64
N TYR A 154 -2.17 -5.45 1.96
CA TYR A 154 -2.45 -6.65 2.75
C TYR A 154 -3.79 -6.51 3.47
N TRP A 155 -4.74 -7.37 3.10
CA TRP A 155 -6.01 -7.51 3.77
C TRP A 155 -6.11 -8.83 4.53
N PHE A 156 -6.62 -8.74 5.74
CA PHE A 156 -6.95 -9.88 6.57
C PHE A 156 -8.40 -9.76 7.03
N VAL A 157 -9.16 -10.83 6.95
CA VAL A 157 -10.52 -10.93 7.50
C VAL A 157 -10.54 -12.05 8.53
N ASN A 158 -10.87 -11.72 9.76
CA ASN A 158 -10.81 -12.63 10.90
C ASN A 158 -9.46 -13.38 10.98
N GLY A 159 -8.35 -12.66 10.71
CA GLY A 159 -6.98 -13.17 10.70
C GLY A 159 -6.59 -14.01 9.48
N ARG A 160 -7.46 -14.16 8.48
CA ARG A 160 -7.18 -14.85 7.22
C ARG A 160 -6.74 -13.86 6.16
N SER A 161 -5.61 -14.11 5.50
CA SER A 161 -5.16 -13.30 4.35
C SER A 161 -6.10 -13.49 3.17
N ILE A 162 -6.63 -12.40 2.66
CA ILE A 162 -7.55 -12.39 1.51
C ILE A 162 -7.09 -11.42 0.42
N SER A 163 -7.62 -11.62 -0.78
CA SER A 163 -7.56 -10.70 -1.91
C SER A 163 -8.99 -10.47 -2.38
N ASP A 164 -9.62 -9.41 -1.92
CA ASP A 164 -11.02 -9.11 -2.21
C ASP A 164 -11.15 -7.77 -2.94
N ARG A 165 -11.99 -7.76 -3.99
CA ARG A 165 -12.19 -6.59 -4.84
C ARG A 165 -12.93 -5.46 -4.12
N THR A 166 -13.88 -5.80 -3.26
CA THR A 166 -14.68 -4.83 -2.51
C THR A 166 -13.80 -4.03 -1.55
N LEU A 167 -12.94 -4.71 -0.78
CA LEU A 167 -12.01 -4.07 0.14
C LEU A 167 -10.93 -3.27 -0.60
N ALA A 168 -10.38 -3.82 -1.69
CA ALA A 168 -9.41 -3.11 -2.51
C ALA A 168 -10.01 -1.85 -3.14
N HIS A 169 -11.28 -1.92 -3.58
CA HIS A 169 -12.00 -0.77 -4.12
C HIS A 169 -12.29 0.27 -3.04
N ALA A 170 -12.73 -0.15 -1.85
CA ALA A 170 -12.98 0.76 -0.72
C ALA A 170 -11.72 1.52 -0.32
N ALA A 171 -10.56 0.82 -0.21
CA ALA A 171 -9.29 1.47 0.07
C ALA A 171 -8.89 2.44 -1.05
N ARG A 172 -9.01 2.05 -2.31
CA ARG A 172 -8.71 2.93 -3.45
C ARG A 172 -9.60 4.16 -3.47
N HIS A 173 -10.89 4.00 -3.13
CA HIS A 173 -11.83 5.11 -3.04
C HIS A 173 -11.41 6.11 -1.97
N ALA A 174 -11.06 5.64 -0.77
CA ALA A 174 -10.60 6.48 0.33
C ALA A 174 -9.33 7.29 0.02
N TYR A 175 -8.44 6.71 -0.78
CA TYR A 175 -7.20 7.37 -1.19
C TYR A 175 -7.31 8.18 -2.48
N ARG A 176 -8.47 8.19 -3.16
CA ARG A 176 -8.64 8.79 -4.49
C ARG A 176 -8.23 10.25 -4.55
N ASP A 177 -8.60 11.02 -3.54
CA ASP A 177 -8.40 12.47 -3.52
C ASP A 177 -7.01 12.89 -2.99
N VAL A 178 -6.18 11.92 -2.57
CA VAL A 178 -4.86 12.17 -1.97
C VAL A 178 -3.71 11.45 -2.65
N LEU A 179 -3.98 10.56 -3.62
CA LEU A 179 -2.96 9.85 -4.40
C LEU A 179 -2.95 10.31 -5.85
N PHE A 180 -1.75 10.40 -6.41
CA PHE A 180 -1.58 10.66 -7.85
C PHE A 180 -2.13 9.51 -8.70
N HIS A 181 -2.59 9.83 -9.90
CA HIS A 181 -3.03 8.84 -10.89
C HIS A 181 -1.95 7.77 -11.15
N GLY A 182 -2.39 6.50 -11.20
CA GLY A 182 -1.48 5.37 -11.40
C GLY A 182 -0.65 4.97 -10.18
N ARG A 183 -0.88 5.58 -9.03
CA ARG A 183 -0.23 5.19 -7.77
C ARG A 183 -1.16 4.37 -6.90
N PHE A 184 -0.57 3.53 -6.08
CA PHE A 184 -1.29 2.61 -5.20
C PHE A 184 -0.96 2.88 -3.74
N PRO A 185 -1.97 2.89 -2.84
CA PRO A 185 -1.73 3.00 -1.41
C PRO A 185 -1.07 1.72 -0.89
N ALA A 186 -0.31 1.85 0.19
CA ALA A 186 0.23 0.72 0.93
C ALA A 186 -0.45 0.61 2.29
N TYR A 187 -0.83 -0.60 2.68
CA TYR A 187 -1.51 -0.84 3.95
C TYR A 187 -1.42 -2.30 4.39
N VAL A 188 -1.59 -2.49 5.70
CA VAL A 188 -1.74 -3.78 6.36
C VAL A 188 -2.96 -3.69 7.27
N LEU A 189 -4.10 -4.19 6.81
CA LEU A 189 -5.39 -3.99 7.46
C LEU A 189 -6.04 -5.32 7.82
N ASN A 190 -6.61 -5.39 9.02
CA ASN A 190 -7.38 -6.51 9.52
C ASN A 190 -8.82 -6.07 9.79
N LEU A 191 -9.76 -6.76 9.17
CA LEU A 191 -11.18 -6.61 9.36
C LEU A 191 -11.68 -7.75 10.22
N ALA A 192 -12.17 -7.46 11.42
CA ALA A 192 -12.83 -8.42 12.27
C ALA A 192 -14.35 -8.19 12.23
N MET A 193 -15.10 -9.24 11.99
CA MET A 193 -16.56 -9.20 11.92
C MET A 193 -17.16 -10.59 12.19
N ASP A 194 -18.47 -10.65 12.38
CA ASP A 194 -19.17 -11.92 12.56
C ASP A 194 -18.85 -12.90 11.41
N PRO A 195 -18.31 -14.09 11.71
CA PRO A 195 -18.05 -15.12 10.71
C PRO A 195 -19.27 -15.49 9.87
N ALA A 196 -20.49 -15.39 10.40
CA ALA A 196 -21.73 -15.63 9.66
C ALA A 196 -21.98 -14.63 8.53
N GLY A 197 -21.34 -13.45 8.58
CA GLY A 197 -21.37 -12.42 7.53
C GLY A 197 -20.37 -12.61 6.40
N VAL A 198 -19.48 -13.64 6.49
CA VAL A 198 -18.38 -13.86 5.55
C VAL A 198 -18.39 -15.28 5.02
N ASP A 199 -18.65 -15.46 3.74
CA ASP A 199 -18.44 -16.75 3.09
C ASP A 199 -17.01 -16.86 2.57
N ALA A 200 -16.22 -17.69 3.25
CA ALA A 200 -14.82 -17.98 2.91
C ALA A 200 -14.66 -19.12 1.89
N ASN A 201 -15.76 -19.74 1.43
CA ASN A 201 -15.72 -20.86 0.50
C ASN A 201 -15.99 -20.42 -0.95
N ALA A 202 -15.88 -19.14 -1.25
CA ALA A 202 -16.16 -18.57 -2.55
C ALA A 202 -15.19 -19.00 -3.67
N HIS A 203 -13.96 -19.40 -3.33
CA HIS A 203 -12.92 -19.79 -4.29
C HIS A 203 -12.13 -21.01 -3.81
N PRO A 204 -11.71 -21.95 -4.69
CA PRO A 204 -10.93 -23.16 -4.31
C PRO A 204 -9.63 -22.83 -3.55
N ALA A 205 -8.96 -21.75 -3.93
CA ALA A 205 -7.73 -21.30 -3.25
C ALA A 205 -8.01 -20.52 -1.95
N LYS A 206 -9.28 -20.29 -1.59
CA LYS A 206 -9.73 -19.61 -0.35
C LYS A 206 -9.09 -18.23 -0.10
N HIS A 207 -8.69 -17.55 -1.16
CA HIS A 207 -8.14 -16.19 -1.10
C HIS A 207 -9.20 -15.11 -1.28
N GLU A 208 -10.34 -15.47 -1.86
CA GLU A 208 -11.49 -14.60 -2.02
C GLU A 208 -12.55 -14.96 -0.99
N VAL A 209 -13.19 -13.94 -0.47
CA VAL A 209 -14.35 -14.08 0.42
C VAL A 209 -15.53 -13.38 -0.22
N ARG A 210 -16.73 -13.78 0.14
CA ARG A 210 -17.95 -13.04 -0.19
C ARG A 210 -18.56 -12.50 1.08
N PHE A 211 -18.73 -11.19 1.13
CA PHE A 211 -19.46 -10.55 2.21
C PHE A 211 -20.96 -10.66 1.94
N ARG A 212 -21.72 -11.02 2.95
CA ARG A 212 -23.19 -11.05 2.88
C ARG A 212 -23.75 -9.67 2.56
N ASP A 213 -23.17 -8.63 3.13
CA ASP A 213 -23.46 -7.23 2.84
C ASP A 213 -22.18 -6.47 2.42
N GLY A 214 -21.79 -6.67 1.17
CA GLY A 214 -20.58 -6.06 0.62
C GLY A 214 -20.67 -4.53 0.54
N ARG A 215 -21.87 -3.94 0.37
CA ARG A 215 -22.04 -2.48 0.30
C ARG A 215 -21.77 -1.84 1.66
N ARG A 216 -22.29 -2.44 2.73
CA ARG A 216 -22.06 -1.99 4.10
C ARG A 216 -20.58 -2.06 4.46
N VAL A 217 -19.93 -3.20 4.20
CA VAL A 217 -18.49 -3.37 4.44
C VAL A 217 -17.68 -2.33 3.65
N HIS A 218 -17.99 -2.13 2.38
CA HIS A 218 -17.34 -1.11 1.55
C HIS A 218 -17.50 0.29 2.16
N GLY A 219 -18.72 0.66 2.55
CA GLY A 219 -19.02 1.97 3.13
C GLY A 219 -18.25 2.23 4.42
N ILE A 220 -18.27 1.27 5.37
CA ILE A 220 -17.55 1.37 6.65
C ILE A 220 -16.05 1.50 6.41
N VAL A 221 -15.47 0.64 5.59
CA VAL A 221 -14.02 0.66 5.29
C VAL A 221 -13.62 1.97 4.62
N SER A 222 -14.37 2.42 3.61
CA SER A 222 -14.08 3.66 2.88
C SER A 222 -14.14 4.87 3.82
N GLN A 223 -15.23 5.03 4.58
CA GLN A 223 -15.43 6.14 5.51
C GLN A 223 -14.36 6.15 6.62
N THR A 224 -14.02 5.00 7.17
CA THR A 224 -13.00 4.91 8.22
C THR A 224 -11.62 5.33 7.70
N LEU A 225 -11.23 4.87 6.51
CA LEU A 225 -9.97 5.24 5.89
C LEU A 225 -9.95 6.73 5.48
N GLU A 226 -11.05 7.26 4.93
CA GLU A 226 -11.18 8.68 4.58
C GLU A 226 -11.07 9.57 5.81
N ALA A 227 -11.72 9.20 6.92
CA ALA A 227 -11.62 9.94 8.18
C ALA A 227 -10.18 9.98 8.69
N ALA A 228 -9.49 8.82 8.72
CA ALA A 228 -8.10 8.74 9.14
C ALA A 228 -7.16 9.57 8.25
N LEU A 229 -7.37 9.56 6.93
CA LEU A 229 -6.58 10.35 5.98
C LEU A 229 -6.88 11.84 6.04
N ARG A 230 -8.11 12.24 6.42
CA ARG A 230 -8.49 13.64 6.58
C ARG A 230 -7.71 14.30 7.71
N ASP A 231 -7.49 13.59 8.81
CA ASP A 231 -6.74 14.09 9.96
C ASP A 231 -5.25 14.29 9.64
N THR A 232 -4.75 13.72 8.56
CA THR A 232 -3.36 13.91 8.09
C THR A 232 -3.17 15.12 7.18
N ARG A 233 -4.26 15.81 6.80
CA ARG A 233 -4.19 17.04 6.00
C ARG A 233 -3.71 18.21 6.85
N PRO A 234 -2.89 19.13 6.32
CA PRO A 234 -2.53 20.37 7.04
C PRO A 234 -3.80 21.16 7.37
N GLY A 235 -4.09 21.31 8.67
CA GLY A 235 -5.32 21.95 9.16
C GLY A 235 -6.26 21.02 9.92
N GLY A 236 -6.12 19.72 9.85
CA GLY A 236 -6.76 18.77 10.74
C GLY A 236 -6.03 18.75 12.09
N HIS A 237 -6.77 18.91 13.20
CA HIS A 237 -6.21 18.72 14.53
C HIS A 237 -5.93 17.21 14.69
N ALA A 238 -4.67 16.80 14.54
CA ALA A 238 -4.27 15.46 14.93
C ALA A 238 -4.50 15.32 16.45
N PRO A 239 -5.22 14.30 16.94
CA PRO A 239 -5.12 13.93 18.33
C PRO A 239 -3.68 13.49 18.55
N ALA A 240 -2.94 14.21 19.39
CA ALA A 240 -1.58 13.88 19.76
C ALA A 240 -1.58 12.43 20.29
N PRO A 241 -0.66 11.55 19.84
CA PRO A 241 -0.46 10.29 20.50
C PRO A 241 -0.05 10.61 21.95
N ALA A 242 -0.79 10.05 22.89
CA ALA A 242 -0.51 10.16 24.31
C ALA A 242 0.78 9.39 24.64
N SER A 243 1.89 10.00 24.34
CA SER A 243 3.21 9.59 24.83
C SER A 243 3.88 10.83 25.39
N ILE A 244 3.72 11.01 26.69
CA ILE A 244 4.45 12.03 27.46
C ILE A 244 5.92 11.59 27.50
N VAL A 245 6.70 11.98 26.49
CA VAL A 245 8.15 12.03 26.61
C VAL A 245 8.47 13.35 27.29
N ARG A 246 8.69 13.31 28.59
CA ARG A 246 9.31 14.42 29.32
C ARG A 246 10.74 14.56 28.82
N TYR A 247 10.97 15.54 27.96
CA TYR A 247 12.31 16.04 27.74
C TYR A 247 12.71 16.88 28.97
N PRO A 248 13.96 16.77 29.50
CA PRO A 248 14.44 17.63 30.53
C PRO A 248 14.47 19.07 30.01
N GLU A 249 13.93 19.99 30.79
CA GLU A 249 13.97 21.43 30.55
C GLU A 249 15.39 21.88 30.24
N ALA A 250 15.68 22.10 28.97
CA ALA A 250 16.85 22.86 28.59
C ALA A 250 16.55 24.34 28.87
N THR A 251 17.16 24.88 29.89
CA THR A 251 17.21 26.31 30.19
C THR A 251 17.71 27.07 28.94
N GLN A 252 16.80 27.62 28.16
CA GLN A 252 17.16 28.58 27.13
C GLN A 252 17.59 29.89 27.79
N ARG A 253 18.87 30.19 27.73
CA ARG A 253 19.36 31.54 27.96
C ARG A 253 18.89 32.43 26.80
N PRO A 254 18.27 33.58 27.08
CA PRO A 254 17.91 34.52 26.02
C PRO A 254 19.21 35.11 25.44
N MET A 255 19.42 34.90 24.14
CA MET A 255 20.44 35.60 23.37
C MET A 255 19.88 36.99 23.03
N PRO A 256 20.60 38.07 23.31
CA PRO A 256 20.15 39.41 22.94
C PRO A 256 20.17 39.59 21.44
N LEU A 257 19.01 39.79 20.82
CA LEU A 257 18.88 40.28 19.49
C LEU A 257 19.29 41.75 19.44
N GLN A 258 20.51 42.00 19.02
CA GLN A 258 20.89 43.36 18.57
C GLN A 258 20.19 43.60 17.22
N GLY A 259 19.55 44.77 17.14
CA GLY A 259 18.72 45.20 16.06
C GLY A 259 19.39 45.12 14.70
N ALA A 260 18.77 44.40 13.80
CA ALA A 260 18.96 44.54 12.37
C ALA A 260 17.84 45.39 11.80
N GLU A 261 18.22 46.52 11.24
CA GLU A 261 17.38 47.51 10.58
C GLU A 261 16.57 46.81 9.44
N ARG A 262 15.33 47.24 9.28
CA ARG A 262 14.43 46.85 8.23
C ARG A 262 15.01 47.17 6.84
N GLY A 263 15.67 46.19 6.25
CA GLY A 263 16.02 46.22 4.83
C GLY A 263 14.85 45.70 4.01
N GLY A 264 14.46 46.51 3.01
CA GLY A 264 13.33 46.24 2.12
C GLY A 264 13.50 44.98 1.23
N PRO A 265 12.59 44.75 0.27
CA PRO A 265 12.38 43.47 -0.45
C PRO A 265 13.52 42.96 -1.32
N SER A 266 14.69 43.67 -1.37
CA SER A 266 15.86 43.26 -2.15
C SER A 266 16.64 42.08 -1.57
N ASN A 267 16.62 41.87 -0.24
CA ASN A 267 17.44 40.84 0.41
C ASN A 267 16.89 39.39 0.23
N VAL A 268 15.60 39.25 -0.03
CA VAL A 268 14.98 37.92 -0.27
C VAL A 268 15.36 37.42 -1.67
N ARG A 269 15.52 38.33 -2.63
CA ARG A 269 15.93 37.99 -4.00
C ARG A 269 17.38 37.51 -4.09
N GLU A 270 18.29 38.09 -3.32
CA GLU A 270 19.68 37.65 -3.22
C GLU A 270 19.83 36.31 -2.49
N ALA A 271 19.04 36.05 -1.46
CA ALA A 271 19.01 34.76 -0.78
C ALA A 271 18.47 33.65 -1.67
N LEU A 272 17.43 33.92 -2.46
CA LEU A 272 16.89 32.96 -3.46
C LEU A 272 17.87 32.69 -4.61
N ALA A 273 18.61 33.70 -5.09
CA ALA A 273 19.65 33.52 -6.10
C ALA A 273 20.82 32.66 -5.60
N GLY A 274 21.18 32.77 -4.32
CA GLY A 274 22.18 31.92 -3.66
C GLY A 274 21.75 30.46 -3.54
N TYR A 275 20.47 30.19 -3.26
CA TYR A 275 19.91 28.83 -3.21
C TYR A 275 19.77 28.21 -4.61
N GLY A 276 19.44 29.01 -5.64
CA GLY A 276 19.36 28.53 -7.04
C GLY A 276 20.71 28.10 -7.62
N ALA A 277 21.80 28.69 -7.15
CA ALA A 277 23.15 28.33 -7.57
C ALA A 277 23.70 27.05 -6.92
N LEU A 278 23.13 26.62 -5.76
CA LEU A 278 23.49 25.36 -5.09
C LEU A 278 22.69 24.14 -5.58
N SER A 279 21.53 24.37 -6.23
CA SER A 279 20.69 23.33 -6.79
C SER A 279 20.81 23.35 -8.31
N GLY A 280 21.92 22.84 -8.85
CA GLY A 280 22.11 22.72 -10.30
C GLY A 280 20.95 21.94 -10.95
N ALA A 281 20.26 22.62 -11.88
CA ALA A 281 19.20 22.19 -12.77
C ALA A 281 17.75 22.37 -12.26
N SER A 282 17.25 23.59 -12.43
CA SER A 282 15.87 23.80 -12.79
C SER A 282 15.81 24.90 -13.84
N ALA A 283 15.43 24.52 -15.06
CA ALA A 283 15.08 25.47 -16.09
C ALA A 283 14.01 26.42 -15.55
N ALA A 284 14.35 27.64 -15.29
CA ALA A 284 13.42 28.69 -14.91
C ALA A 284 12.37 28.79 -16.02
N LEU A 285 11.14 28.41 -15.74
CA LEU A 285 9.99 28.84 -16.50
C LEU A 285 9.94 30.38 -16.34
N GLN A 286 10.40 31.09 -17.33
CA GLN A 286 10.17 32.52 -17.44
C GLN A 286 8.66 32.72 -17.59
N VAL A 287 8.02 33.16 -16.54
CA VAL A 287 6.69 33.74 -16.63
C VAL A 287 6.90 35.16 -17.07
N ASP A 288 6.46 35.51 -18.29
CA ASP A 288 6.35 36.87 -18.76
C ASP A 288 5.30 37.60 -17.93
N ALA A 289 5.69 38.07 -16.75
CA ALA A 289 4.90 38.97 -15.92
C ALA A 289 5.46 40.35 -16.11
N GLU A 290 4.64 41.31 -16.52
CA GLU A 290 4.97 42.72 -16.52
C GLU A 290 5.50 43.11 -15.12
N PRO A 291 6.54 43.99 -15.05
CA PRO A 291 7.13 44.36 -13.77
C PRO A 291 6.13 45.18 -12.94
N GLY A 292 5.51 44.55 -11.95
CA GLY A 292 4.67 45.24 -10.95
C GLY A 292 3.38 44.55 -10.55
N GLU A 293 2.91 43.52 -11.23
CA GLU A 293 1.67 42.86 -10.89
C GLU A 293 1.95 41.50 -10.18
N VAL A 294 1.51 41.37 -8.91
CA VAL A 294 1.61 40.10 -8.21
C VAL A 294 0.52 39.17 -8.74
N PRO A 295 0.85 37.96 -9.20
CA PRO A 295 -0.15 37.02 -9.69
C PRO A 295 -1.23 36.73 -8.63
N PRO A 296 -2.47 36.42 -9.02
CA PRO A 296 -3.55 36.15 -8.05
C PRO A 296 -3.22 35.06 -7.02
N LEU A 297 -2.44 34.06 -7.40
CA LEU A 297 -1.95 33.01 -6.51
C LEU A 297 -0.61 33.34 -5.84
N GLY A 298 -0.03 34.50 -6.14
CA GLY A 298 1.25 34.93 -5.61
C GLY A 298 2.44 34.17 -6.17
N PHE A 299 3.58 34.27 -5.48
CA PHE A 299 4.82 33.57 -5.83
C PHE A 299 5.01 32.36 -4.93
N ALA A 300 5.35 31.21 -5.50
CA ALA A 300 5.65 30.01 -4.75
C ALA A 300 6.90 30.19 -3.89
N ILE A 301 6.79 29.92 -2.58
CA ILE A 301 7.87 30.04 -1.61
C ILE A 301 8.39 28.69 -1.11
N ALA A 302 7.54 27.69 -1.03
CA ALA A 302 7.93 26.36 -0.56
C ALA A 302 6.97 25.27 -1.05
N GLN A 303 7.44 24.03 -0.99
CA GLN A 303 6.63 22.83 -1.15
C GLN A 303 6.51 22.11 0.19
N LEU A 304 5.29 21.83 0.63
CA LEU A 304 5.01 21.14 1.88
C LEU A 304 4.60 19.70 1.61
N ALA A 305 5.32 18.76 2.23
CA ALA A 305 5.04 17.31 2.17
C ALA A 305 4.92 16.72 0.75
N GLY A 306 5.42 17.41 -0.28
CA GLY A 306 5.30 16.97 -1.68
C GLY A 306 3.88 17.03 -2.27
N VAL A 307 2.92 17.58 -1.53
CA VAL A 307 1.49 17.65 -1.90
C VAL A 307 1.01 19.07 -2.06
N TYR A 308 1.53 20.01 -1.28
CA TYR A 308 1.08 21.39 -1.27
C TYR A 308 2.21 22.34 -1.72
N ILE A 309 1.83 23.39 -2.45
CA ILE A 309 2.67 24.55 -2.71
C ILE A 309 2.22 25.67 -1.80
N LEU A 310 3.16 26.25 -1.08
CA LEU A 310 2.95 27.50 -0.35
C LEU A 310 3.32 28.64 -1.27
N ALA A 311 2.45 29.62 -1.39
CA ALA A 311 2.67 30.83 -2.16
C ALA A 311 2.27 32.05 -1.31
N GLU A 312 2.87 33.20 -1.57
CA GLU A 312 2.58 34.46 -0.92
C GLU A 312 2.12 35.49 -1.95
N ASN A 313 0.99 36.14 -1.67
CA ASN A 313 0.48 37.26 -2.43
C ASN A 313 0.27 38.48 -1.51
N SER A 314 -0.36 39.54 -2.05
CA SER A 314 -0.67 40.76 -1.29
C SER A 314 -1.61 40.54 -0.10
N ASP A 315 -2.42 39.48 -0.14
CA ASP A 315 -3.46 39.19 0.86
C ASP A 315 -2.99 38.21 1.94
N GLY A 316 -1.82 37.56 1.73
CA GLY A 316 -1.20 36.65 2.69
C GLY A 316 -0.69 35.35 2.10
N LEU A 317 -0.73 34.29 2.92
CA LEU A 317 -0.25 32.97 2.56
C LEU A 317 -1.34 32.14 1.86
N ILE A 318 -1.04 31.65 0.68
CA ILE A 318 -1.89 30.75 -0.10
C ILE A 318 -1.31 29.34 -0.05
N VAL A 319 -2.17 28.36 0.21
CA VAL A 319 -1.84 26.95 0.14
C VAL A 319 -2.54 26.32 -1.05
N VAL A 320 -1.78 25.84 -2.01
CA VAL A 320 -2.30 25.23 -3.24
C VAL A 320 -2.06 23.72 -3.18
N ASP A 321 -3.13 22.95 -3.29
CA ASP A 321 -3.04 21.51 -3.51
C ASP A 321 -2.50 21.24 -4.92
N MET A 322 -1.32 20.63 -5.01
CA MET A 322 -0.65 20.36 -6.29
C MET A 322 -1.47 19.42 -7.18
N HIS A 323 -2.15 18.47 -6.61
CA HIS A 323 -2.99 17.52 -7.33
C HIS A 323 -4.20 18.21 -7.95
N ALA A 324 -4.95 18.94 -7.12
CA ALA A 324 -6.10 19.70 -7.60
C ALA A 324 -5.70 20.76 -8.65
N ALA A 325 -4.58 21.44 -8.45
CA ALA A 325 -4.04 22.41 -9.40
C ALA A 325 -3.65 21.73 -10.72
N HIS A 326 -2.96 20.58 -10.67
CA HIS A 326 -2.56 19.83 -11.86
C HIS A 326 -3.78 19.31 -12.64
N GLU A 327 -4.77 18.74 -11.96
CA GLU A 327 -6.01 18.29 -12.58
C GLU A 327 -6.73 19.47 -13.25
N ARG A 328 -6.84 20.60 -12.57
CA ARG A 328 -7.50 21.79 -13.12
C ARG A 328 -6.77 22.32 -14.35
N ILE A 329 -5.45 22.45 -14.30
CA ILE A 329 -4.64 22.89 -15.44
C ILE A 329 -4.79 21.91 -16.63
N THR A 330 -4.74 20.61 -16.34
CA THR A 330 -4.88 19.57 -17.37
C THR A 330 -6.27 19.60 -17.99
N TYR A 331 -7.31 19.73 -17.15
CA TYR A 331 -8.68 19.85 -17.62
C TYR A 331 -8.89 21.08 -18.53
N GLU A 332 -8.41 22.25 -18.11
CA GLU A 332 -8.56 23.49 -18.90
C GLU A 332 -7.77 23.41 -20.22
N ARG A 333 -6.55 22.82 -20.20
CA ARG A 333 -5.78 22.57 -21.41
C ARG A 333 -6.50 21.62 -22.37
N LEU A 334 -7.04 20.53 -21.84
CA LEU A 334 -7.76 19.54 -22.63
C LEU A 334 -9.05 20.14 -23.22
N LYS A 335 -9.80 20.89 -22.41
CA LYS A 335 -11.01 21.61 -22.83
C LYS A 335 -10.70 22.59 -23.95
N LYS A 336 -9.67 23.43 -23.79
CA LYS A 336 -9.23 24.36 -24.83
C LYS A 336 -8.80 23.63 -26.10
N SER A 337 -7.99 22.58 -25.98
CA SER A 337 -7.58 21.77 -27.12
C SER A 337 -8.76 21.10 -27.83
N PHE A 338 -9.79 20.70 -27.09
CA PHE A 338 -11.02 20.14 -27.64
C PHE A 338 -11.85 21.22 -28.40
N ASP A 339 -12.03 22.39 -27.77
CA ASP A 339 -12.75 23.53 -28.37
C ASP A 339 -12.05 24.02 -29.63
N ASP A 340 -10.71 24.07 -29.64
CA ASP A 340 -9.86 24.44 -30.76
C ASP A 340 -9.71 23.31 -31.80
N ARG A 341 -10.32 22.14 -31.62
CA ARG A 341 -10.17 20.92 -32.42
C ARG A 341 -8.71 20.51 -32.67
N SER A 342 -7.84 20.81 -31.71
CA SER A 342 -6.39 20.61 -31.77
C SER A 342 -5.87 19.61 -30.73
N VAL A 343 -6.66 18.57 -30.39
CA VAL A 343 -6.22 17.54 -29.43
C VAL A 343 -4.98 16.84 -29.99
N VAL A 344 -3.84 17.06 -29.34
CA VAL A 344 -2.57 16.44 -29.70
C VAL A 344 -2.63 14.95 -29.42
N ARG A 345 -2.33 14.15 -30.45
CA ARG A 345 -2.33 12.69 -30.38
C ARG A 345 -0.90 12.17 -30.34
N GLN A 346 -0.64 11.21 -29.49
CA GLN A 346 0.60 10.44 -29.53
C GLN A 346 0.23 8.98 -29.82
N PRO A 347 0.39 8.50 -31.07
CA PRO A 347 0.11 7.10 -31.37
C PRO A 347 1.03 6.19 -30.58
N LEU A 348 0.47 5.11 -30.06
CA LEU A 348 1.25 4.08 -29.37
C LEU A 348 2.13 3.36 -30.39
N LEU A 349 3.39 3.14 -30.06
CA LEU A 349 4.33 2.38 -30.90
C LEU A 349 3.86 0.93 -31.07
N VAL A 350 3.25 0.37 -30.02
CA VAL A 350 2.60 -0.95 -30.02
C VAL A 350 1.15 -0.74 -29.62
N PRO A 351 0.18 -1.04 -30.51
CA PRO A 351 -1.23 -0.95 -30.18
C PRO A 351 -1.61 -1.85 -29.01
N VAL A 352 -2.55 -1.39 -28.17
CA VAL A 352 -3.10 -2.18 -27.08
C VAL A 352 -4.35 -2.90 -27.59
N THR A 353 -4.33 -4.23 -27.55
CA THR A 353 -5.51 -5.04 -27.94
C THR A 353 -6.39 -5.27 -26.71
N LEU A 354 -7.69 -4.97 -26.87
CA LEU A 354 -8.71 -5.20 -25.84
C LEU A 354 -9.69 -6.25 -26.34
N ALA A 355 -9.95 -7.28 -25.55
CA ALA A 355 -10.99 -8.24 -25.83
C ALA A 355 -12.34 -7.68 -25.32
N VAL A 356 -13.26 -7.44 -26.21
CA VAL A 356 -14.60 -6.88 -25.95
C VAL A 356 -15.66 -7.75 -26.59
N ALA A 357 -16.92 -7.61 -26.16
CA ALA A 357 -18.04 -8.29 -26.80
C ALA A 357 -18.32 -7.68 -28.17
N GLU A 358 -18.93 -8.46 -29.09
CA GLU A 358 -19.22 -8.03 -30.45
C GLU A 358 -20.09 -6.75 -30.49
N SER A 359 -21.10 -6.68 -29.62
CA SER A 359 -21.93 -5.47 -29.46
C SER A 359 -21.19 -4.24 -29.00
N GLU A 360 -20.12 -4.42 -28.21
CA GLU A 360 -19.26 -3.32 -27.75
C GLU A 360 -18.33 -2.88 -28.88
N ALA A 361 -17.80 -3.82 -29.65
CA ALA A 361 -17.00 -3.52 -30.83
C ALA A 361 -17.80 -2.71 -31.87
N ASP A 362 -19.05 -3.10 -32.14
CA ASP A 362 -19.95 -2.40 -33.03
C ASP A 362 -20.25 -0.96 -32.56
N LEU A 363 -20.43 -0.77 -31.24
CA LEU A 363 -20.63 0.56 -30.65
C LEU A 363 -19.39 1.44 -30.80
N VAL A 364 -18.19 0.87 -30.61
CA VAL A 364 -16.93 1.57 -30.80
C VAL A 364 -16.73 2.00 -32.26
N GLU A 365 -17.05 1.13 -33.22
CA GLU A 365 -16.99 1.47 -34.64
C GLU A 365 -17.98 2.61 -35.00
N GLN A 366 -19.22 2.54 -34.51
CA GLN A 366 -20.21 3.61 -34.71
C GLN A 366 -19.75 4.95 -34.10
N SER A 367 -19.06 4.90 -32.95
CA SER A 367 -18.56 6.09 -32.24
C SER A 367 -17.15 6.50 -32.64
N SER A 368 -16.54 5.88 -33.64
CA SER A 368 -15.15 6.11 -34.07
C SER A 368 -14.85 7.58 -34.37
N ARG A 369 -15.79 8.32 -34.94
CA ARG A 369 -15.66 9.75 -35.20
C ARG A 369 -15.61 10.59 -33.94
N GLU A 370 -16.43 10.24 -32.94
CA GLU A 370 -16.46 10.91 -31.63
C GLU A 370 -15.20 10.59 -30.84
N LEU A 371 -14.79 9.32 -30.80
CA LEU A 371 -13.54 8.89 -30.17
C LEU A 371 -12.34 9.60 -30.81
N GLY A 372 -12.37 9.74 -32.14
CA GLY A 372 -11.37 10.53 -32.89
C GLY A 372 -11.30 11.98 -32.46
N ALA A 373 -12.41 12.63 -32.12
CA ALA A 373 -12.42 14.00 -31.62
C ALA A 373 -11.76 14.12 -30.24
N PHE A 374 -11.81 13.06 -29.40
CA PHE A 374 -11.12 12.96 -28.12
C PHE A 374 -9.65 12.50 -28.22
N GLY A 375 -9.14 12.30 -29.43
CA GLY A 375 -7.76 11.88 -29.64
C GLY A 375 -7.52 10.38 -29.59
N LEU A 376 -8.58 9.56 -29.52
CA LEU A 376 -8.49 8.11 -29.51
C LEU A 376 -8.63 7.56 -30.92
N SER A 377 -7.71 6.67 -31.36
CA SER A 377 -7.80 5.88 -32.57
C SER A 377 -8.00 4.43 -32.16
N VAL A 378 -9.16 3.87 -32.50
CA VAL A 378 -9.53 2.51 -32.13
C VAL A 378 -10.00 1.81 -33.40
N ASP A 379 -9.35 0.68 -33.73
CA ASP A 379 -9.63 -0.13 -34.91
C ASP A 379 -9.99 -1.55 -34.50
N ARG A 380 -10.92 -2.19 -35.20
CA ARG A 380 -11.27 -3.59 -35.01
C ARG A 380 -10.20 -4.48 -35.63
N THR A 381 -9.68 -5.44 -34.91
CA THR A 381 -8.60 -6.33 -35.35
C THR A 381 -9.01 -7.80 -35.48
N GLY A 382 -10.27 -8.16 -35.30
CA GLY A 382 -10.74 -9.54 -35.43
C GLY A 382 -12.23 -9.69 -35.30
#